data_cfa8ea419ef7d40848b2c5601f377f01
#
_entry.id   cfa8ea419ef7d40848b2c5601f377f01
#
_cell.length_a   1.000
_cell.length_b   1.000
_cell.length_c   1.000
_cell.angle_alpha   90.00
_cell.angle_beta   90.00
_cell.angle_gamma   90.00
#
_symmetry.space_group_name_H-M   'P 1'
#
loop_
_entity.id
_entity.type
_entity.pdbx_description
1 polymer ?
#
loop_
_entity_poly.entity_id
_entity_poly.type
_entity_poly.pdbx_seq_one_letter_code
_entity_poly.pdbx_strand_id
1 'polypeptide(L)'
;MGFFDLFRRHKSFSHGGIYPAEHKELTASQKIRRLPFPPTLAVPLSQHKGAPAQPLVKPGQEVVRGEPIAAAGGFVSVPMHAPATGRVMAIDLWPTAEGPKAEAIIIDVHEAATQEVLYGMEVDVLALPPAEIVAAVQAAGLVGLGGAAFPSHVKMTPPEGRTIETVVVNGCDCEPYLTCEHRVMLEQTDQLLLGTRIAMKATGAKRAMIGVEDNKMDAVAAIRAKLPAGEKAITVHAVEAKYPQGAEKMLVESLLGRQIPEGGLPADLGVAVYNVGTLAQMGELLPQGRGLIERVITVSGPGVSKPGNYLVPLGTPISFILQQLGTAPEANEVILGGPMMGMATASLDVPVTKGVSGIVVYEAGNPDQEQRRVYPCIKCSRCVDACPMQLNPSMLGQLAQTREYGRMETDFHLNQCFECGCCAYVCPSNIPLTQYVRIAKAINRDTPKDDG
;
A
#
# COMPACT_ATOMS: atom_id res chain seq x y z
N MET A 1 -13.80 -18.44 29.81
CA MET A 1 -13.88 -18.73 28.36
C MET A 1 -14.92 -19.80 28.16
N GLY A 2 -16.09 -19.44 27.66
CA GLY A 2 -17.22 -20.38 27.51
C GLY A 2 -17.03 -21.25 26.28
N PHE A 3 -17.51 -22.49 26.36
CA PHE A 3 -17.47 -23.50 25.28
C PHE A 3 -18.10 -23.04 23.96
N PHE A 4 -18.81 -21.92 23.94
CA PHE A 4 -19.42 -21.30 22.75
C PHE A 4 -18.50 -20.38 21.96
N ASP A 5 -17.32 -20.00 22.46
CA ASP A 5 -16.35 -19.19 21.71
C ASP A 5 -15.55 -19.99 20.66
N LEU A 6 -15.54 -21.32 20.76
CA LEU A 6 -14.84 -22.22 19.83
C LEU A 6 -15.50 -22.31 18.44
N PHE A 7 -16.73 -21.82 18.26
CA PHE A 7 -17.47 -21.90 16.98
C PHE A 7 -17.74 -20.53 16.33
N ARG A 8 -17.19 -19.44 16.84
CA ARG A 8 -17.21 -18.16 16.11
C ARG A 8 -16.24 -18.24 14.96
N ARG A 9 -16.74 -18.54 13.74
CA ARG A 9 -15.99 -18.29 12.51
C ARG A 9 -15.54 -16.83 12.52
N HIS A 10 -14.24 -16.57 12.27
CA HIS A 10 -13.75 -15.22 12.09
C HIS A 10 -14.53 -14.54 10.95
N LYS A 11 -14.67 -13.21 11.03
CA LYS A 11 -15.35 -12.43 10.00
C LYS A 11 -14.62 -12.58 8.67
N SER A 12 -15.35 -12.74 7.57
CA SER A 12 -14.79 -12.90 6.22
C SER A 12 -15.74 -12.32 5.19
N PHE A 13 -15.24 -11.93 4.03
CA PHE A 13 -16.08 -11.58 2.88
C PHE A 13 -16.69 -12.85 2.25
N SER A 14 -17.87 -12.68 1.65
CA SER A 14 -18.75 -13.82 1.31
C SER A 14 -18.36 -14.59 0.05
N HIS A 15 -17.76 -13.92 -0.96
CA HIS A 15 -17.55 -14.51 -2.28
C HIS A 15 -16.09 -14.52 -2.71
N GLY A 16 -15.68 -15.57 -3.43
CA GLY A 16 -14.35 -15.68 -4.02
C GLY A 16 -13.23 -15.72 -2.99
N GLY A 17 -12.07 -15.24 -3.41
CA GLY A 17 -10.84 -15.31 -2.62
C GLY A 17 -10.11 -16.64 -2.75
N ILE A 18 -8.89 -16.66 -2.25
CA ILE A 18 -7.97 -17.81 -2.32
C ILE A 18 -7.14 -17.90 -1.04
N TYR A 19 -6.41 -18.99 -0.87
CA TYR A 19 -5.49 -19.22 0.24
C TYR A 19 -4.09 -19.55 -0.33
N PRO A 20 -3.33 -18.52 -0.76
CA PRO A 20 -1.96 -18.74 -1.24
C PRO A 20 -1.04 -19.11 -0.09
N ALA A 21 0.07 -19.79 -0.38
CA ALA A 21 1.14 -19.99 0.60
C ALA A 21 1.66 -18.62 1.08
N GLU A 22 1.76 -18.44 2.40
CA GLU A 22 2.00 -17.11 2.98
C GLU A 22 3.47 -16.69 2.90
N HIS A 23 4.43 -17.62 3.04
CA HIS A 23 5.89 -17.38 3.04
C HIS A 23 6.34 -16.23 3.96
N LYS A 24 5.68 -16.08 5.13
CA LYS A 24 5.94 -14.99 6.10
C LYS A 24 6.95 -15.38 7.18
N GLU A 25 7.28 -16.64 7.30
CA GLU A 25 8.18 -17.22 8.32
C GLU A 25 9.56 -16.58 8.35
N LEU A 26 10.05 -16.11 7.19
CA LEU A 26 11.37 -15.47 7.07
C LEU A 26 11.44 -14.10 7.77
N THR A 27 10.31 -13.39 7.86
CA THR A 27 10.31 -11.98 8.26
C THR A 27 9.34 -11.64 9.38
N ALA A 28 8.31 -12.45 9.65
CA ALA A 28 7.27 -12.17 10.65
C ALA A 28 7.82 -11.90 12.06
N SER A 29 8.86 -12.64 12.46
CA SER A 29 9.53 -12.47 13.77
C SER A 29 10.65 -11.41 13.76
N GLN A 30 11.03 -10.89 12.59
CA GLN A 30 12.13 -9.93 12.46
C GLN A 30 11.66 -8.52 12.81
N LYS A 31 12.24 -7.94 13.87
CA LYS A 31 11.97 -6.55 14.25
C LYS A 31 12.38 -5.58 13.15
N ILE A 32 11.74 -4.42 13.15
CA ILE A 32 12.07 -3.34 12.23
C ILE A 32 13.50 -2.86 12.49
N ARG A 33 14.32 -2.83 11.45
CA ARG A 33 15.71 -2.37 11.49
C ARG A 33 15.89 -1.21 10.51
N ARG A 34 16.66 -0.21 10.88
CA ARG A 34 17.00 0.88 9.96
C ARG A 34 18.11 0.43 9.00
N LEU A 35 17.92 0.71 7.70
CA LEU A 35 19.01 0.63 6.73
C LEU A 35 19.87 1.91 6.75
N PRO A 36 21.16 1.83 6.38
CA PRO A 36 21.98 3.02 6.23
C PRO A 36 21.42 3.91 5.10
N PHE A 37 21.83 5.18 5.09
CA PHE A 37 21.51 6.09 4.00
C PHE A 37 22.32 5.72 2.75
N PRO A 38 21.71 5.72 1.55
CA PRO A 38 22.45 5.55 0.30
C PRO A 38 23.23 6.84 -0.02
N PRO A 39 24.29 6.76 -0.85
CA PRO A 39 24.99 7.96 -1.29
C PRO A 39 24.11 8.88 -2.15
N THR A 40 23.14 8.32 -2.85
CA THR A 40 22.22 9.08 -3.70
C THR A 40 20.77 8.66 -3.44
N LEU A 41 19.87 9.64 -3.35
CA LEU A 41 18.44 9.46 -3.28
C LEU A 41 17.78 10.06 -4.52
N ALA A 42 16.80 9.33 -5.09
CA ALA A 42 15.94 9.85 -6.15
C ALA A 42 14.50 9.95 -5.63
N VAL A 43 14.00 11.16 -5.47
CA VAL A 43 12.67 11.44 -4.91
C VAL A 43 11.72 11.81 -6.05
N PRO A 44 10.91 10.85 -6.57
CA PRO A 44 9.98 11.14 -7.65
C PRO A 44 8.93 12.16 -7.21
N LEU A 45 8.56 13.07 -8.11
CA LEU A 45 7.51 14.06 -7.88
C LEU A 45 6.11 13.44 -7.95
N SER A 46 5.99 12.28 -8.62
CA SER A 46 4.75 11.50 -8.75
C SER A 46 4.85 10.22 -7.92
N GLN A 47 4.71 10.31 -6.59
CA GLN A 47 4.67 9.16 -5.67
C GLN A 47 3.26 8.85 -5.16
N HIS A 48 2.24 9.45 -5.75
CA HIS A 48 0.84 9.37 -5.29
C HIS A 48 -0.11 9.49 -6.48
N LYS A 49 -1.35 9.12 -6.28
CA LYS A 49 -2.41 9.36 -7.27
C LYS A 49 -2.78 10.85 -7.30
N GLY A 50 -3.04 11.37 -8.51
CA GLY A 50 -3.36 12.78 -8.75
C GLY A 50 -2.23 13.56 -9.40
N ALA A 51 -2.24 14.88 -9.24
CA ALA A 51 -1.25 15.76 -9.87
C ALA A 51 0.14 15.60 -9.23
N PRO A 52 1.24 15.52 -10.01
CA PRO A 52 2.60 15.51 -9.47
C PRO A 52 2.88 16.71 -8.57
N ALA A 53 3.76 16.53 -7.59
CA ALA A 53 4.27 17.63 -6.77
C ALA A 53 5.14 18.57 -7.61
N GLN A 54 5.24 19.83 -7.20
CA GLN A 54 6.01 20.87 -7.90
C GLN A 54 7.29 21.16 -7.12
N PRO A 55 8.49 21.09 -7.74
CA PRO A 55 9.76 21.34 -7.06
C PRO A 55 9.81 22.73 -6.42
N LEU A 56 10.32 22.82 -5.20
CA LEU A 56 10.63 24.05 -4.48
C LEU A 56 12.14 24.35 -4.49
N VAL A 57 12.96 23.38 -4.87
CA VAL A 57 14.41 23.42 -4.86
C VAL A 57 14.97 23.42 -6.29
N LYS A 58 16.23 23.76 -6.42
CA LYS A 58 16.96 23.78 -7.69
C LYS A 58 18.30 23.04 -7.58
N PRO A 59 18.88 22.58 -8.69
CA PRO A 59 20.20 21.99 -8.70
C PRO A 59 21.25 22.89 -8.02
N GLY A 60 22.14 22.29 -7.22
CA GLY A 60 23.15 22.96 -6.43
C GLY A 60 22.68 23.40 -5.04
N GLN A 61 21.41 23.37 -4.73
CA GLN A 61 20.88 23.79 -3.42
C GLN A 61 21.17 22.72 -2.35
N GLU A 62 21.62 23.16 -1.17
CA GLU A 62 21.68 22.32 0.02
C GLU A 62 20.29 22.15 0.62
N VAL A 63 20.00 20.95 1.11
CA VAL A 63 18.74 20.61 1.79
C VAL A 63 19.04 19.86 3.09
N VAL A 64 18.21 20.07 4.10
CA VAL A 64 18.32 19.33 5.36
C VAL A 64 17.18 18.33 5.47
N ARG A 65 17.44 17.22 6.17
CA ARG A 65 16.47 16.14 6.34
C ARG A 65 15.18 16.65 6.97
N GLY A 66 14.04 16.36 6.33
CA GLY A 66 12.70 16.81 6.71
C GLY A 66 12.26 18.12 6.05
N GLU A 67 13.15 18.86 5.37
CA GLU A 67 12.81 20.09 4.64
C GLU A 67 11.82 19.83 3.52
N PRO A 68 10.76 20.67 3.33
CA PRO A 68 9.91 20.59 2.15
C PRO A 68 10.70 20.90 0.86
N ILE A 69 10.76 19.94 -0.07
CA ILE A 69 11.48 20.05 -1.35
C ILE A 69 10.57 20.11 -2.56
N ALA A 70 9.29 19.79 -2.40
CA ALA A 70 8.28 20.00 -3.43
C ALA A 70 6.93 20.28 -2.80
N ALA A 71 6.15 21.20 -3.38
CA ALA A 71 4.79 21.53 -2.97
C ALA A 71 3.77 20.59 -3.62
N ALA A 72 2.59 20.46 -3.02
CA ALA A 72 1.47 19.75 -3.65
C ALA A 72 1.03 20.44 -4.95
N GLY A 73 0.79 19.70 -6.02
CA GLY A 73 0.34 20.19 -7.32
C GLY A 73 -1.15 20.47 -7.43
N GLY A 74 -1.91 20.32 -6.31
CA GLY A 74 -3.35 20.54 -6.28
C GLY A 74 -4.01 19.85 -5.08
N PHE A 75 -5.35 19.77 -5.10
CA PHE A 75 -6.10 19.11 -4.02
C PHE A 75 -5.77 17.61 -3.92
N VAL A 76 -5.80 16.89 -5.05
CA VAL A 76 -5.37 15.47 -5.09
C VAL A 76 -3.87 15.45 -5.38
N SER A 77 -3.09 15.87 -4.40
CA SER A 77 -1.62 15.89 -4.44
C SER A 77 -1.07 16.05 -3.04
N VAL A 78 0.18 15.68 -2.81
CA VAL A 78 0.90 15.86 -1.54
C VAL A 78 2.31 16.37 -1.76
N PRO A 79 2.88 17.14 -0.81
CA PRO A 79 4.25 17.61 -0.87
C PRO A 79 5.26 16.47 -0.70
N MET A 80 6.53 16.75 -1.08
CA MET A 80 7.70 15.91 -0.81
C MET A 80 8.64 16.63 0.14
N HIS A 81 9.26 15.83 1.01
CA HIS A 81 10.24 16.30 1.99
C HIS A 81 11.58 15.61 1.76
N ALA A 82 12.68 16.27 2.05
CA ALA A 82 14.02 15.74 1.90
C ALA A 82 14.24 14.52 2.82
N PRO A 83 14.48 13.32 2.27
CA PRO A 83 14.66 12.13 3.10
C PRO A 83 16.02 12.10 3.82
N ALA A 84 16.96 12.91 3.36
CA ALA A 84 18.29 13.06 3.95
C ALA A 84 18.80 14.50 3.80
N THR A 85 19.76 14.85 4.63
CA THR A 85 20.59 16.05 4.47
C THR A 85 21.59 15.82 3.34
N GLY A 86 21.66 16.75 2.39
CA GLY A 86 22.48 16.60 1.21
C GLY A 86 22.32 17.77 0.24
N ARG A 87 22.83 17.58 -0.98
CA ARG A 87 22.78 18.57 -2.06
C ARG A 87 21.93 18.08 -3.22
N VAL A 88 21.04 18.92 -3.71
CA VAL A 88 20.28 18.64 -4.93
C VAL A 88 21.24 18.64 -6.13
N MET A 89 21.41 17.49 -6.75
CA MET A 89 22.27 17.34 -7.93
C MET A 89 21.56 17.73 -9.21
N ALA A 90 20.33 17.25 -9.37
CA ALA A 90 19.51 17.47 -10.56
C ALA A 90 18.02 17.32 -10.23
N ILE A 91 17.19 17.82 -11.12
CA ILE A 91 15.77 17.44 -11.26
C ILE A 91 15.67 16.87 -12.67
N ASP A 92 15.49 15.55 -12.79
CA ASP A 92 15.59 14.84 -14.07
C ASP A 92 14.74 13.57 -14.08
N LEU A 93 14.62 12.96 -15.25
CA LEU A 93 13.85 11.74 -15.48
C LEU A 93 14.53 10.53 -14.86
N TRP A 94 13.84 9.87 -13.93
CA TRP A 94 14.33 8.68 -13.21
C TRP A 94 13.44 7.45 -13.45
N PRO A 95 13.99 6.22 -13.44
CA PRO A 95 13.20 4.99 -13.60
C PRO A 95 12.09 4.87 -12.56
N THR A 96 10.92 4.38 -12.98
CA THR A 96 9.79 4.06 -12.09
C THR A 96 9.44 2.58 -12.16
N ALA A 97 8.69 2.11 -11.17
CA ALA A 97 8.17 0.75 -11.15
C ALA A 97 7.19 0.46 -12.30
N GLU A 98 6.49 1.49 -12.80
CA GLU A 98 5.49 1.36 -13.87
C GLU A 98 6.11 1.34 -15.28
N GLY A 99 7.42 1.51 -15.39
CA GLY A 99 8.18 1.45 -16.64
C GLY A 99 8.56 2.82 -17.21
N PRO A 100 7.66 3.77 -17.47
CA PRO A 100 8.04 5.11 -17.91
C PRO A 100 8.89 5.82 -16.87
N LYS A 101 9.88 6.62 -17.33
CA LYS A 101 10.61 7.52 -16.44
C LYS A 101 9.70 8.66 -15.98
N ALA A 102 9.89 9.09 -14.73
CA ALA A 102 9.20 10.25 -14.15
C ALA A 102 10.22 11.24 -13.57
N GLU A 103 9.82 12.51 -13.51
CA GLU A 103 10.65 13.56 -12.93
C GLU A 103 10.89 13.30 -11.43
N ALA A 104 12.14 13.39 -11.01
CA ALA A 104 12.59 13.19 -9.64
C ALA A 104 13.63 14.23 -9.22
N ILE A 105 13.62 14.58 -7.93
CA ILE A 105 14.69 15.36 -7.31
C ILE A 105 15.78 14.38 -6.89
N ILE A 106 16.99 14.56 -7.42
CA ILE A 106 18.14 13.71 -7.15
C ILE A 106 19.02 14.41 -6.11
N ILE A 107 19.25 13.75 -4.97
CA ILE A 107 19.97 14.28 -3.83
C ILE A 107 21.24 13.45 -3.61
N ASP A 108 22.38 14.12 -3.61
CA ASP A 108 23.67 13.59 -3.14
C ASP A 108 23.70 13.73 -1.62
N VAL A 109 23.77 12.60 -0.92
CA VAL A 109 23.62 12.54 0.54
C VAL A 109 24.96 12.84 1.21
N HIS A 110 24.98 13.77 2.15
CA HIS A 110 26.18 14.06 2.92
C HIS A 110 26.49 12.95 3.93
N GLU A 111 27.50 12.14 3.67
CA GLU A 111 27.90 11.00 4.51
C GLU A 111 28.27 11.43 5.94
N ALA A 112 28.88 12.60 6.09
CA ALA A 112 29.31 13.13 7.39
C ALA A 112 28.19 13.82 8.19
N ALA A 113 26.97 13.99 7.61
CA ALA A 113 25.86 14.62 8.31
C ALA A 113 25.22 13.65 9.31
N THR A 114 24.76 14.19 10.44
CA THR A 114 24.09 13.38 11.49
C THR A 114 22.76 12.79 11.03
N GLN A 115 22.18 13.29 9.93
CA GLN A 115 20.88 12.90 9.43
C GLN A 115 19.74 13.04 10.47
N GLU A 116 19.92 13.96 11.41
CA GLU A 116 18.88 14.34 12.37
C GLU A 116 17.78 15.15 11.67
N VAL A 117 16.53 14.95 12.06
CA VAL A 117 15.41 15.72 11.52
C VAL A 117 15.26 17.00 12.32
N LEU A 118 15.65 18.11 11.72
CA LEU A 118 15.60 19.45 12.34
C LEU A 118 14.29 20.20 12.04
N TYR A 119 13.53 19.74 11.04
CA TYR A 119 12.23 20.31 10.69
C TYR A 119 11.11 19.71 11.54
N GLY A 120 10.17 20.58 11.86
CA GLY A 120 8.98 20.23 12.62
C GLY A 120 8.86 21.08 13.88
N MET A 121 7.67 21.08 14.44
CA MET A 121 7.33 21.74 15.69
C MET A 121 6.30 20.89 16.42
N GLU A 122 6.44 20.71 17.71
CA GLU A 122 5.48 19.96 18.52
C GLU A 122 4.10 20.59 18.47
N VAL A 123 3.09 19.78 18.21
CA VAL A 123 1.70 20.18 18.06
C VAL A 123 0.79 19.21 18.83
N ASP A 124 -0.09 19.73 19.67
CA ASP A 124 -1.21 18.92 20.16
C ASP A 124 -2.29 18.77 19.09
N VAL A 125 -2.10 17.76 18.24
CA VAL A 125 -2.97 17.49 17.09
C VAL A 125 -4.42 17.24 17.51
N LEU A 126 -4.63 16.63 18.69
CA LEU A 126 -5.97 16.37 19.17
C LEU A 126 -6.66 17.63 19.73
N ALA A 127 -5.97 18.73 19.92
CA ALA A 127 -6.58 20.04 20.21
C ALA A 127 -7.03 20.80 18.95
N LEU A 128 -6.44 20.49 17.78
CA LEU A 128 -6.74 21.19 16.52
C LEU A 128 -8.18 20.95 16.02
N PRO A 129 -8.79 21.92 15.33
CA PRO A 129 -10.02 21.72 14.57
C PRO A 129 -9.85 20.66 13.44
N PRO A 130 -10.91 19.94 13.06
CA PRO A 130 -10.83 18.91 12.00
C PRO A 130 -10.19 19.38 10.69
N ALA A 131 -10.52 20.57 10.21
CA ALA A 131 -9.97 21.14 8.99
C ALA A 131 -8.46 21.38 9.07
N GLU A 132 -7.93 21.79 10.22
CA GLU A 132 -6.49 21.97 10.43
C GLU A 132 -5.76 20.62 10.49
N ILE A 133 -6.39 19.58 11.06
CA ILE A 133 -5.85 18.21 11.02
C ILE A 133 -5.75 17.74 9.56
N VAL A 134 -6.77 17.93 8.74
CA VAL A 134 -6.76 17.56 7.31
C VAL A 134 -5.64 18.28 6.58
N ALA A 135 -5.46 19.59 6.83
CA ALA A 135 -4.36 20.37 6.25
C ALA A 135 -2.97 19.87 6.71
N ALA A 136 -2.82 19.51 8.00
CA ALA A 136 -1.60 18.94 8.53
C ALA A 136 -1.27 17.57 7.91
N VAL A 137 -2.28 16.73 7.67
CA VAL A 137 -2.11 15.43 6.96
C VAL A 137 -1.61 15.66 5.53
N GLN A 138 -2.15 16.65 4.81
CA GLN A 138 -1.65 17.01 3.47
C GLN A 138 -0.22 17.55 3.56
N ALA A 139 0.04 18.50 4.45
CA ALA A 139 1.36 19.11 4.64
C ALA A 139 2.44 18.09 5.01
N ALA A 140 2.10 17.07 5.81
CA ALA A 140 3.00 15.96 6.11
C ALA A 140 3.26 15.01 4.92
N GLY A 141 2.59 15.20 3.79
CA GLY A 141 2.78 14.36 2.61
C GLY A 141 2.27 12.93 2.77
N LEU A 142 1.29 12.70 3.65
CA LEU A 142 0.76 11.38 3.97
C LEU A 142 -0.15 10.83 2.87
N VAL A 143 0.14 9.60 2.45
CA VAL A 143 -0.65 8.84 1.48
C VAL A 143 -1.00 7.46 2.04
N GLY A 144 -1.88 6.73 1.36
CA GLY A 144 -2.16 5.34 1.69
C GLY A 144 -0.93 4.46 1.49
N LEU A 145 -0.33 3.97 2.58
CA LEU A 145 0.90 3.17 2.57
C LEU A 145 0.67 1.69 2.24
N GLY A 146 -0.56 1.22 2.11
CA GLY A 146 -0.90 -0.15 1.70
C GLY A 146 -0.87 -0.38 0.19
N GLY A 147 -0.07 0.37 -0.58
CA GLY A 147 0.18 0.16 -2.02
C GLY A 147 -0.48 1.19 -2.95
N ALA A 148 -1.72 1.61 -2.70
CA ALA A 148 -2.47 2.48 -3.61
C ALA A 148 -1.94 3.93 -3.68
N ALA A 149 -1.19 4.40 -2.68
CA ALA A 149 -0.61 5.73 -2.57
C ALA A 149 -1.61 6.88 -2.82
N PHE A 150 -2.89 6.69 -2.44
CA PHE A 150 -3.90 7.74 -2.54
C PHE A 150 -3.74 8.76 -1.40
N PRO A 151 -3.79 10.09 -1.65
CA PRO A 151 -3.61 11.10 -0.64
C PRO A 151 -4.57 10.97 0.56
N SER A 152 -4.03 10.88 1.78
CA SER A 152 -4.83 10.55 2.98
C SER A 152 -5.81 11.66 3.37
N HIS A 153 -5.45 12.95 3.17
CA HIS A 153 -6.32 14.09 3.44
C HIS A 153 -7.59 14.09 2.57
N VAL A 154 -7.51 13.60 1.33
CA VAL A 154 -8.67 13.47 0.44
C VAL A 154 -9.69 12.48 1.00
N LYS A 155 -9.23 11.35 1.57
CA LYS A 155 -10.10 10.39 2.26
C LYS A 155 -10.75 10.97 3.54
N MET A 156 -10.16 12.00 4.14
CA MET A 156 -10.69 12.72 5.31
C MET A 156 -11.70 13.79 4.93
N THR A 157 -11.78 14.15 3.65
CA THR A 157 -12.71 15.15 3.11
C THR A 157 -13.76 14.41 2.27
N PRO A 158 -14.82 13.86 2.90
CA PRO A 158 -15.84 13.12 2.15
C PRO A 158 -16.56 14.05 1.17
N PRO A 159 -17.11 13.49 0.07
CA PRO A 159 -17.93 14.27 -0.85
C PRO A 159 -19.10 14.96 -0.14
N GLU A 160 -19.57 16.07 -0.72
CA GLU A 160 -20.69 16.84 -0.18
C GLU A 160 -21.92 15.94 0.07
N GLY A 161 -22.56 16.13 1.23
CA GLY A 161 -23.69 15.32 1.66
C GLY A 161 -23.33 13.93 2.22
N ARG A 162 -22.05 13.57 2.31
CA ARG A 162 -21.59 12.32 2.94
C ARG A 162 -20.97 12.60 4.31
N THR A 163 -21.25 11.74 5.27
CA THR A 163 -20.66 11.79 6.62
C THR A 163 -19.94 10.48 6.90
N ILE A 164 -18.81 10.55 7.59
CA ILE A 164 -18.07 9.37 8.03
C ILE A 164 -18.47 9.05 9.47
N GLU A 165 -19.04 7.88 9.68
CA GLU A 165 -19.44 7.36 11.00
C GLU A 165 -18.39 6.42 11.58
N THR A 166 -17.66 5.72 10.70
CA THR A 166 -16.74 4.66 11.09
C THR A 166 -15.41 4.78 10.34
N VAL A 167 -14.31 4.81 11.08
CA VAL A 167 -12.97 4.57 10.54
C VAL A 167 -12.72 3.07 10.55
N VAL A 168 -12.45 2.49 9.38
CA VAL A 168 -11.96 1.11 9.23
C VAL A 168 -10.46 1.14 9.10
N VAL A 169 -9.78 0.42 9.99
CA VAL A 169 -8.32 0.30 10.02
C VAL A 169 -7.93 -1.04 9.46
N ASN A 170 -7.21 -1.02 8.36
CA ASN A 170 -6.79 -2.20 7.62
C ASN A 170 -5.43 -2.69 8.13
N GLY A 171 -5.44 -3.76 8.92
CA GLY A 171 -4.28 -4.52 9.38
C GLY A 171 -4.16 -5.89 8.70
N CYS A 172 -4.75 -6.05 7.50
CA CYS A 172 -4.68 -7.27 6.72
C CYS A 172 -3.47 -7.23 5.77
N ASP A 173 -2.36 -7.74 6.24
CA ASP A 173 -1.11 -7.91 5.49
C ASP A 173 -1.20 -9.21 4.67
N CYS A 174 -2.18 -9.25 3.71
CA CYS A 174 -2.60 -10.48 3.05
C CYS A 174 -1.70 -10.91 1.86
N GLU A 175 -0.83 -10.03 1.37
CA GLU A 175 0.15 -10.38 0.32
C GLU A 175 1.18 -11.39 0.85
N PRO A 176 1.46 -12.49 0.14
CA PRO A 176 2.55 -13.38 0.50
C PRO A 176 3.89 -12.64 0.65
N TYR A 177 4.77 -13.16 1.49
CA TYR A 177 6.08 -12.62 1.84
C TYR A 177 6.09 -11.32 2.65
N LEU A 178 5.03 -10.48 2.61
CA LEU A 178 5.00 -9.19 3.29
C LEU A 178 4.61 -9.34 4.77
N THR A 179 5.33 -8.61 5.63
CA THR A 179 5.11 -8.58 7.09
C THR A 179 5.33 -7.20 7.71
N CYS A 180 5.56 -6.16 6.89
CA CYS A 180 5.83 -4.82 7.39
C CYS A 180 4.66 -4.27 8.22
N GLU A 181 3.42 -4.53 7.83
CA GLU A 181 2.23 -4.09 8.55
C GLU A 181 2.04 -4.86 9.86
N HIS A 182 2.33 -6.17 9.87
CA HIS A 182 2.37 -6.97 11.08
C HIS A 182 3.36 -6.40 12.09
N ARG A 183 4.59 -6.07 11.65
CA ARG A 183 5.61 -5.48 12.54
C ARG A 183 5.24 -4.08 13.02
N VAL A 184 4.65 -3.25 12.17
CA VAL A 184 4.12 -1.93 12.56
C VAL A 184 3.06 -2.08 13.65
N MET A 185 2.13 -3.02 13.54
CA MET A 185 1.11 -3.27 14.57
C MET A 185 1.71 -3.67 15.91
N LEU A 186 2.83 -4.41 15.91
CA LEU A 186 3.52 -4.85 17.12
C LEU A 186 4.45 -3.80 17.72
N GLU A 187 5.17 -3.04 16.90
CA GLU A 187 6.26 -2.16 17.34
C GLU A 187 5.87 -0.68 17.39
N GLN A 188 4.82 -0.27 16.66
CA GLN A 188 4.31 1.11 16.60
C GLN A 188 2.84 1.19 17.03
N THR A 189 2.42 0.35 17.99
CA THR A 189 1.02 0.25 18.42
C THR A 189 0.49 1.58 18.99
N ASP A 190 1.30 2.31 19.76
CA ASP A 190 0.89 3.59 20.36
C ASP A 190 0.65 4.65 19.29
N GLN A 191 1.55 4.73 18.29
CA GLN A 191 1.43 5.62 17.14
C GLN A 191 0.20 5.25 16.29
N LEU A 192 -0.03 3.95 16.05
CA LEU A 192 -1.21 3.44 15.36
C LEU A 192 -2.51 3.89 16.03
N LEU A 193 -2.60 3.73 17.35
CA LEU A 193 -3.79 4.13 18.11
C LEU A 193 -3.99 5.64 18.13
N LEU A 194 -2.90 6.42 18.25
CA LEU A 194 -2.97 7.88 18.17
C LEU A 194 -3.42 8.32 16.78
N GLY A 195 -2.83 7.78 15.70
CA GLY A 195 -3.24 8.06 14.33
C GLY A 195 -4.70 7.67 14.05
N THR A 196 -5.18 6.58 14.65
CA THR A 196 -6.60 6.18 14.59
C THR A 196 -7.51 7.26 15.22
N ARG A 197 -7.14 7.79 16.40
CA ARG A 197 -7.88 8.87 17.05
C ARG A 197 -7.84 10.17 16.25
N ILE A 198 -6.69 10.50 15.66
CA ILE A 198 -6.54 11.66 14.77
C ILE A 198 -7.47 11.52 13.55
N ALA A 199 -7.48 10.36 12.90
CA ALA A 199 -8.36 10.10 11.76
C ALA A 199 -9.85 10.16 12.14
N MET A 200 -10.24 9.62 13.30
CA MET A 200 -11.60 9.76 13.82
C MET A 200 -11.99 11.22 14.03
N LYS A 201 -11.11 12.03 14.64
CA LYS A 201 -11.36 13.45 14.86
C LYS A 201 -11.46 14.23 13.55
N ALA A 202 -10.53 14.01 12.62
CA ALA A 202 -10.51 14.69 11.32
C ALA A 202 -11.79 14.42 10.50
N THR A 203 -12.30 13.18 10.54
CA THR A 203 -13.49 12.76 9.79
C THR A 203 -14.79 12.96 10.53
N GLY A 204 -14.77 13.23 11.84
CA GLY A 204 -15.95 13.26 12.72
C GLY A 204 -16.49 11.87 13.08
N ALA A 205 -15.77 10.80 12.75
CA ALA A 205 -16.18 9.43 13.02
C ALA A 205 -16.28 9.15 14.53
N LYS A 206 -17.35 8.46 14.93
CA LYS A 206 -17.62 8.14 16.34
C LYS A 206 -16.98 6.83 16.78
N ARG A 207 -16.58 5.98 15.83
CA ARG A 207 -15.99 4.66 16.12
C ARG A 207 -14.91 4.31 15.11
N ALA A 208 -14.00 3.42 15.53
CA ALA A 208 -13.04 2.78 14.66
C ALA A 208 -13.07 1.26 14.83
N MET A 209 -12.87 0.54 13.73
CA MET A 209 -12.82 -0.92 13.70
C MET A 209 -11.49 -1.34 13.06
N ILE A 210 -10.60 -1.95 13.84
CA ILE A 210 -9.31 -2.44 13.37
C ILE A 210 -9.50 -3.91 12.98
N GLY A 211 -9.35 -4.23 11.69
CA GLY A 211 -9.35 -5.60 11.17
C GLY A 211 -7.95 -6.14 11.05
N VAL A 212 -7.68 -7.29 11.67
CA VAL A 212 -6.38 -7.98 11.63
C VAL A 212 -6.64 -9.43 11.31
N GLU A 213 -5.86 -10.02 10.42
CA GLU A 213 -6.00 -11.43 10.06
C GLU A 213 -5.72 -12.36 11.24
N ASP A 214 -6.43 -13.48 11.30
CA ASP A 214 -6.37 -14.46 12.41
C ASP A 214 -5.04 -15.23 12.48
N ASN A 215 -4.21 -15.14 11.45
CA ASN A 215 -2.82 -15.61 11.48
C ASN A 215 -1.85 -14.64 12.22
N LYS A 216 -2.35 -13.49 12.75
CA LYS A 216 -1.59 -12.44 13.47
C LYS A 216 -2.25 -12.11 14.82
N MET A 217 -2.61 -13.14 15.60
CA MET A 217 -3.28 -12.96 16.89
C MET A 217 -2.41 -12.27 17.96
N ASP A 218 -1.09 -12.31 17.81
CA ASP A 218 -0.14 -11.53 18.61
C ASP A 218 -0.35 -10.02 18.41
N ALA A 219 -0.55 -9.56 17.18
CA ALA A 219 -0.87 -8.16 16.90
C ALA A 219 -2.26 -7.77 17.46
N VAL A 220 -3.26 -8.64 17.34
CA VAL A 220 -4.58 -8.44 17.96
C VAL A 220 -4.44 -8.25 19.47
N ALA A 221 -3.64 -9.10 20.13
CA ALA A 221 -3.39 -9.02 21.57
C ALA A 221 -2.62 -7.75 21.95
N ALA A 222 -1.58 -7.38 21.19
CA ALA A 222 -0.78 -6.19 21.42
C ALA A 222 -1.63 -4.91 21.33
N ILE A 223 -2.46 -4.78 20.29
CA ILE A 223 -3.33 -3.60 20.13
C ILE A 223 -4.36 -3.54 21.26
N ARG A 224 -5.02 -4.67 21.59
CA ARG A 224 -6.00 -4.72 22.69
C ARG A 224 -5.41 -4.35 24.04
N ALA A 225 -4.17 -4.78 24.31
CA ALA A 225 -3.48 -4.48 25.58
C ALA A 225 -3.17 -2.99 25.78
N LYS A 226 -3.09 -2.22 24.67
CA LYS A 226 -2.84 -0.77 24.69
C LYS A 226 -4.12 0.08 24.72
N LEU A 227 -5.28 -0.53 24.50
CA LEU A 227 -6.56 0.18 24.63
C LEU A 227 -6.92 0.36 26.11
N PRO A 228 -7.43 1.56 26.49
CA PRO A 228 -7.91 1.78 27.86
C PRO A 228 -9.00 0.78 28.26
N ALA A 229 -9.03 0.41 29.54
CA ALA A 229 -10.10 -0.43 30.06
C ALA A 229 -11.46 0.25 29.82
N GLY A 230 -12.39 -0.48 29.18
CA GLY A 230 -13.72 0.04 28.85
C GLY A 230 -13.79 0.87 27.56
N GLU A 231 -12.72 0.96 26.77
CA GLU A 231 -12.76 1.60 25.46
C GLU A 231 -13.84 0.95 24.56
N LYS A 232 -14.73 1.77 24.02
CA LYS A 232 -15.85 1.34 23.16
C LYS A 232 -15.78 1.94 21.76
N ALA A 233 -15.06 3.05 21.60
CA ALA A 233 -14.95 3.74 20.33
C ALA A 233 -14.00 3.03 19.35
N ILE A 234 -12.95 2.36 19.86
CA ILE A 234 -11.99 1.62 19.05
C ILE A 234 -12.11 0.13 19.38
N THR A 235 -12.40 -0.69 18.38
CA THR A 235 -12.55 -2.14 18.53
C THR A 235 -11.60 -2.90 17.61
N VAL A 236 -11.10 -4.06 18.07
CA VAL A 236 -10.17 -4.91 17.29
C VAL A 236 -10.82 -6.24 16.98
N HIS A 237 -10.88 -6.58 15.71
CA HIS A 237 -11.53 -7.76 15.17
C HIS A 237 -10.53 -8.66 14.45
N ALA A 238 -10.52 -9.94 14.80
CA ALA A 238 -9.88 -10.94 13.97
C ALA A 238 -10.77 -11.22 12.74
N VAL A 239 -10.15 -11.20 11.56
CA VAL A 239 -10.76 -11.56 10.29
C VAL A 239 -10.04 -12.76 9.69
N GLU A 240 -10.69 -13.53 8.84
CA GLU A 240 -10.11 -14.73 8.23
C GLU A 240 -8.89 -14.36 7.36
N ALA A 241 -7.78 -15.09 7.52
CA ALA A 241 -6.60 -15.00 6.65
C ALA A 241 -6.93 -15.60 5.27
N LYS A 242 -7.64 -14.86 4.46
CA LYS A 242 -8.14 -15.21 3.14
C LYS A 242 -7.78 -14.11 2.15
N TYR A 243 -6.99 -14.39 1.14
CA TYR A 243 -6.63 -13.39 0.15
C TYR A 243 -7.80 -13.09 -0.82
N PRO A 244 -8.13 -11.82 -1.13
CA PRO A 244 -7.52 -10.57 -0.71
C PRO A 244 -8.27 -9.84 0.44
N GLN A 245 -8.19 -10.33 1.66
CA GLN A 245 -8.87 -9.74 2.83
C GLN A 245 -8.53 -8.26 3.04
N GLY A 246 -7.29 -7.85 2.70
CA GLY A 246 -6.82 -6.48 2.77
C GLY A 246 -7.35 -5.55 1.66
N ALA A 247 -8.08 -6.04 0.68
CA ALA A 247 -8.77 -5.17 -0.26
C ALA A 247 -9.88 -4.39 0.44
N GLU A 248 -9.95 -3.07 0.22
CA GLU A 248 -10.86 -2.15 0.93
C GLU A 248 -12.30 -2.65 0.93
N LYS A 249 -12.84 -3.09 -0.22
CA LYS A 249 -14.20 -3.61 -0.36
C LYS A 249 -14.41 -4.89 0.46
N MET A 250 -13.43 -5.79 0.47
CA MET A 250 -13.49 -7.08 1.17
C MET A 250 -13.43 -6.90 2.68
N LEU A 251 -12.56 -6.01 3.16
CA LEU A 251 -12.45 -5.72 4.58
C LEU A 251 -13.71 -5.02 5.13
N VAL A 252 -14.27 -4.08 4.38
CA VAL A 252 -15.54 -3.40 4.74
C VAL A 252 -16.66 -4.44 4.85
N GLU A 253 -16.80 -5.34 3.89
CA GLU A 253 -17.79 -6.43 3.94
C GLU A 253 -17.56 -7.33 5.16
N SER A 254 -16.32 -7.75 5.39
CA SER A 254 -15.99 -8.64 6.52
C SER A 254 -16.29 -8.01 7.88
N LEU A 255 -16.05 -6.73 8.06
CA LEU A 255 -16.23 -6.05 9.35
C LEU A 255 -17.69 -5.60 9.57
N LEU A 256 -18.34 -5.08 8.53
CA LEU A 256 -19.65 -4.43 8.64
C LEU A 256 -20.80 -5.30 8.11
N GLY A 257 -20.53 -6.38 7.36
CA GLY A 257 -21.56 -7.18 6.69
C GLY A 257 -22.28 -6.42 5.57
N ARG A 258 -21.67 -5.35 5.03
CA ARG A 258 -22.24 -4.48 3.99
C ARG A 258 -21.26 -4.34 2.84
N GLN A 259 -21.74 -4.44 1.61
CA GLN A 259 -20.93 -4.28 0.41
C GLN A 259 -20.96 -2.82 -0.08
N ILE A 260 -19.80 -2.33 -0.54
CA ILE A 260 -19.73 -1.04 -1.21
C ILE A 260 -20.42 -1.19 -2.58
N PRO A 261 -21.39 -0.30 -2.92
CA PRO A 261 -22.10 -0.37 -4.19
C PRO A 261 -21.15 -0.36 -5.41
N GLU A 262 -21.65 -0.84 -6.55
CA GLU A 262 -20.93 -0.72 -7.82
C GLU A 262 -20.66 0.75 -8.15
N GLY A 263 -19.42 1.07 -8.53
CA GLY A 263 -18.99 2.46 -8.78
C GLY A 263 -18.92 3.35 -7.52
N GLY A 264 -19.40 2.85 -6.36
CA GLY A 264 -19.45 3.61 -5.11
C GLY A 264 -18.12 3.67 -4.37
N LEU A 265 -18.09 4.55 -3.37
CA LEU A 265 -16.96 4.76 -2.45
C LEU A 265 -17.31 4.22 -1.05
N PRO A 266 -16.33 3.92 -0.19
CA PRO A 266 -16.57 3.59 1.22
C PRO A 266 -17.41 4.66 1.95
N ALA A 267 -17.25 5.94 1.58
CA ALA A 267 -18.00 7.06 2.11
C ALA A 267 -19.53 6.94 1.89
N ASP A 268 -19.97 6.20 0.86
CA ASP A 268 -21.39 5.90 0.63
C ASP A 268 -22.01 5.02 1.72
N LEU A 269 -21.16 4.29 2.44
CA LEU A 269 -21.53 3.51 3.62
C LEU A 269 -21.22 4.22 4.94
N GLY A 270 -20.80 5.50 4.89
CA GLY A 270 -20.33 6.25 6.07
C GLY A 270 -18.98 5.76 6.60
N VAL A 271 -18.11 5.24 5.74
CA VAL A 271 -16.84 4.61 6.12
C VAL A 271 -15.65 5.32 5.48
N ALA A 272 -14.57 5.50 6.25
CA ALA A 272 -13.24 5.83 5.71
C ALA A 272 -12.26 4.69 6.06
N VAL A 273 -11.54 4.21 5.06
CA VAL A 273 -10.60 3.07 5.23
C VAL A 273 -9.16 3.56 5.17
N TYR A 274 -8.38 3.21 6.20
CA TYR A 274 -6.95 3.54 6.30
C TYR A 274 -6.14 2.29 6.62
N ASN A 275 -4.95 2.21 6.03
CA ASN A 275 -3.98 1.18 6.34
C ASN A 275 -3.30 1.44 7.69
N VAL A 276 -2.92 0.39 8.44
CA VAL A 276 -2.25 0.50 9.75
C VAL A 276 -0.94 1.29 9.67
N GLY A 277 -0.13 1.10 8.63
CA GLY A 277 1.10 1.85 8.43
C GLY A 277 0.84 3.35 8.20
N THR A 278 -0.21 3.69 7.46
CA THR A 278 -0.62 5.09 7.27
C THR A 278 -1.00 5.75 8.59
N LEU A 279 -1.78 5.07 9.42
CA LEU A 279 -2.19 5.63 10.72
C LEU A 279 -1.03 5.66 11.71
N ALA A 280 -0.14 4.66 11.72
CA ALA A 280 1.05 4.71 12.54
C ALA A 280 1.94 5.91 12.17
N GLN A 281 2.18 6.16 10.88
CA GLN A 281 2.91 7.35 10.42
C GLN A 281 2.17 8.66 10.75
N MET A 282 0.84 8.68 10.68
CA MET A 282 0.04 9.83 11.10
C MET A 282 0.23 10.14 12.59
N GLY A 283 0.17 9.13 13.45
CA GLY A 283 0.39 9.27 14.89
C GLY A 283 1.83 9.58 15.27
N GLU A 284 2.80 9.23 14.42
CA GLU A 284 4.23 9.55 14.59
C GLU A 284 4.54 11.00 14.18
N LEU A 285 4.16 11.38 12.96
CA LEU A 285 4.63 12.58 12.30
C LEU A 285 3.86 13.85 12.69
N LEU A 286 2.54 13.76 12.79
CA LEU A 286 1.73 14.97 13.02
C LEU A 286 1.99 15.64 14.38
N PRO A 287 2.16 14.91 15.51
CA PRO A 287 2.51 15.55 16.78
C PRO A 287 3.86 16.27 16.75
N GLN A 288 4.74 15.89 15.83
CA GLN A 288 6.06 16.49 15.65
C GLN A 288 6.09 17.53 14.55
N GLY A 289 4.96 17.76 13.83
CA GLY A 289 4.88 18.67 12.69
C GLY A 289 5.83 18.28 11.54
N ARG A 290 6.08 16.98 11.33
CA ARG A 290 7.06 16.46 10.38
C ARG A 290 6.42 15.85 9.14
N GLY A 291 7.17 15.87 8.04
CA GLY A 291 6.79 15.24 6.80
C GLY A 291 7.22 13.77 6.68
N LEU A 292 6.54 13.01 5.82
CA LEU A 292 6.86 11.62 5.50
C LEU A 292 8.14 11.56 4.64
N ILE A 293 9.22 11.06 5.23
CA ILE A 293 10.55 10.96 4.62
C ILE A 293 11.10 9.54 4.57
N GLU A 294 10.48 8.62 5.28
CA GLU A 294 10.89 7.21 5.35
C GLU A 294 9.70 6.31 5.60
N ARG A 295 9.84 5.04 5.33
CA ARG A 295 8.79 4.06 5.57
C ARG A 295 9.37 2.69 5.93
N VAL A 296 8.57 1.87 6.60
CA VAL A 296 8.85 0.45 6.80
C VAL A 296 8.46 -0.33 5.56
N ILE A 297 9.36 -1.17 5.07
CA ILE A 297 9.13 -2.13 3.98
C ILE A 297 9.57 -3.53 4.42
N THR A 298 8.99 -4.56 3.82
CA THR A 298 9.52 -5.93 3.90
C THR A 298 10.47 -6.17 2.73
N VAL A 299 11.65 -6.72 2.98
CA VAL A 299 12.51 -7.28 1.93
C VAL A 299 12.61 -8.77 2.18
N SER A 300 12.15 -9.59 1.24
CA SER A 300 11.97 -11.03 1.42
C SER A 300 12.09 -11.79 0.11
N GLY A 301 11.88 -13.09 0.16
CA GLY A 301 11.98 -14.01 -0.95
C GLY A 301 13.25 -14.87 -0.90
N PRO A 302 13.28 -15.96 -1.68
CA PRO A 302 14.42 -16.89 -1.68
C PRO A 302 15.72 -16.25 -2.18
N GLY A 303 15.63 -15.21 -3.01
CA GLY A 303 16.78 -14.50 -3.56
C GLY A 303 17.43 -13.47 -2.62
N VAL A 304 17.01 -13.35 -1.35
CA VAL A 304 17.57 -12.39 -0.38
C VAL A 304 18.33 -13.11 0.73
N SER A 305 19.58 -12.73 0.96
CA SER A 305 20.42 -13.35 2.01
C SER A 305 20.03 -12.94 3.43
N LYS A 306 19.51 -11.70 3.61
CA LYS A 306 19.12 -11.17 4.92
C LYS A 306 17.69 -10.63 4.85
N PRO A 307 16.66 -11.50 4.78
CA PRO A 307 15.27 -11.06 4.77
C PRO A 307 14.90 -10.36 6.08
N GLY A 308 13.94 -9.44 6.02
CA GLY A 308 13.48 -8.71 7.22
C GLY A 308 12.58 -7.52 6.90
N ASN A 309 12.27 -6.76 7.95
CA ASN A 309 11.51 -5.52 7.87
C ASN A 309 12.45 -4.34 8.12
N TYR A 310 12.45 -3.38 7.21
CA TYR A 310 13.43 -2.31 7.21
C TYR A 310 12.78 -0.94 7.12
N LEU A 311 13.25 -0.01 7.96
CA LEU A 311 12.96 1.41 7.83
C LEU A 311 13.92 2.02 6.83
N VAL A 312 13.38 2.54 5.73
CA VAL A 312 14.13 2.97 4.55
C VAL A 312 13.77 4.42 4.19
N PRO A 313 14.75 5.30 3.94
CA PRO A 313 14.49 6.63 3.40
C PRO A 313 13.78 6.55 2.04
N LEU A 314 12.79 7.41 1.81
CA LEU A 314 12.14 7.52 0.50
C LEU A 314 13.17 7.96 -0.54
N GLY A 315 13.08 7.39 -1.74
CA GLY A 315 14.05 7.67 -2.79
C GLY A 315 15.26 6.74 -2.81
N THR A 316 15.38 5.82 -1.85
CA THR A 316 16.48 4.83 -1.84
C THR A 316 16.36 3.87 -3.02
N PRO A 317 17.38 3.74 -3.90
CA PRO A 317 17.36 2.77 -4.99
C PRO A 317 17.32 1.33 -4.48
N ILE A 318 16.59 0.46 -5.19
CA ILE A 318 16.51 -0.97 -4.86
C ILE A 318 17.89 -1.61 -4.90
N SER A 319 18.74 -1.23 -5.87
CA SER A 319 20.11 -1.71 -6.00
C SER A 319 20.91 -1.53 -4.70
N PHE A 320 20.81 -0.39 -4.05
CA PHE A 320 21.45 -0.14 -2.77
C PHE A 320 20.92 -1.06 -1.67
N ILE A 321 19.61 -1.23 -1.56
CA ILE A 321 18.98 -2.12 -0.56
C ILE A 321 19.47 -3.55 -0.74
N LEU A 322 19.45 -4.06 -1.96
CA LEU A 322 19.88 -5.42 -2.26
C LEU A 322 21.39 -5.60 -2.04
N GLN A 323 22.19 -4.58 -2.30
CA GLN A 323 23.63 -4.59 -1.97
C GLN A 323 23.87 -4.71 -0.45
N GLN A 324 23.10 -3.98 0.38
CA GLN A 324 23.22 -4.01 1.85
C GLN A 324 22.78 -5.36 2.43
N LEU A 325 21.74 -5.95 1.86
CA LEU A 325 21.13 -7.17 2.37
C LEU A 325 21.71 -8.45 1.78
N GLY A 326 22.39 -8.34 0.66
CA GLY A 326 22.90 -9.46 -0.13
C GLY A 326 21.80 -10.16 -0.93
N THR A 327 22.15 -10.63 -2.11
CA THR A 327 21.29 -11.44 -2.97
C THR A 327 21.95 -12.79 -3.21
N ALA A 328 21.12 -13.81 -3.45
CA ALA A 328 21.60 -15.08 -3.94
C ALA A 328 22.22 -14.91 -5.35
N PRO A 329 23.25 -15.72 -5.72
CA PRO A 329 23.85 -15.65 -7.05
C PRO A 329 22.84 -15.87 -8.18
N GLU A 330 21.80 -16.65 -7.91
CA GLU A 330 20.73 -17.04 -8.84
C GLU A 330 19.54 -16.06 -8.82
N ALA A 331 19.61 -14.96 -8.07
CA ALA A 331 18.55 -13.95 -8.03
C ALA A 331 18.32 -13.34 -9.42
N ASN A 332 17.11 -13.44 -9.94
CA ASN A 332 16.82 -13.03 -11.32
C ASN A 332 15.54 -12.18 -11.49
N GLU A 333 14.68 -12.15 -10.50
CA GLU A 333 13.45 -11.37 -10.57
C GLU A 333 13.21 -10.60 -9.28
N VAL A 334 12.88 -9.32 -9.41
CA VAL A 334 12.58 -8.42 -8.30
C VAL A 334 11.17 -7.86 -8.48
N ILE A 335 10.30 -8.09 -7.49
CA ILE A 335 8.94 -7.58 -7.46
C ILE A 335 8.84 -6.48 -6.41
N LEU A 336 8.28 -5.34 -6.79
CA LEU A 336 7.91 -4.26 -5.89
C LEU A 336 6.47 -4.45 -5.40
N GLY A 337 6.29 -4.55 -4.10
CA GLY A 337 5.06 -5.01 -3.45
C GLY A 337 5.09 -6.51 -3.21
N GLY A 338 3.91 -7.12 -3.05
CA GLY A 338 3.77 -8.57 -2.95
C GLY A 338 3.58 -9.25 -4.32
N PRO A 339 3.69 -10.58 -4.39
CA PRO A 339 3.67 -11.31 -5.67
C PRO A 339 2.31 -11.32 -6.37
N MET A 340 1.21 -11.02 -5.65
CA MET A 340 -0.13 -11.07 -6.22
C MET A 340 -0.52 -9.78 -6.96
N MET A 341 -0.22 -8.61 -6.36
CA MET A 341 -0.59 -7.30 -6.92
C MET A 341 0.62 -6.44 -7.32
N GLY A 342 1.82 -6.80 -6.87
CA GLY A 342 3.04 -6.07 -7.17
C GLY A 342 3.44 -6.11 -8.64
N MET A 343 4.55 -5.46 -8.93
CA MET A 343 5.09 -5.35 -10.28
C MET A 343 6.55 -5.77 -10.32
N ALA A 344 6.90 -6.65 -11.26
CA ALA A 344 8.30 -6.96 -11.57
C ALA A 344 8.97 -5.71 -12.15
N THR A 345 10.17 -5.40 -11.66
CA THR A 345 10.96 -4.28 -12.17
C THR A 345 12.11 -4.76 -13.05
N ALA A 346 12.30 -4.07 -14.17
CA ALA A 346 13.41 -4.30 -15.08
C ALA A 346 14.68 -3.51 -14.68
N SER A 347 14.56 -2.54 -13.78
CA SER A 347 15.67 -1.71 -13.31
C SER A 347 15.73 -1.72 -11.79
N LEU A 348 16.93 -1.93 -11.26
CA LEU A 348 17.20 -1.84 -9.82
C LEU A 348 17.46 -0.40 -9.36
N ASP A 349 17.52 0.58 -10.27
CA ASP A 349 17.63 2.00 -9.94
C ASP A 349 16.28 2.62 -9.54
N VAL A 350 15.18 1.86 -9.70
CA VAL A 350 13.85 2.28 -9.22
C VAL A 350 13.92 2.55 -7.70
N PRO A 351 13.46 3.74 -7.25
CA PRO A 351 13.54 4.10 -5.85
C PRO A 351 12.36 3.55 -5.03
N VAL A 352 12.58 3.37 -3.74
CA VAL A 352 11.47 3.17 -2.78
C VAL A 352 10.64 4.44 -2.71
N THR A 353 9.37 4.35 -3.09
CA THR A 353 8.39 5.42 -3.01
C THR A 353 7.43 5.22 -1.85
N LYS A 354 6.56 6.20 -1.59
CA LYS A 354 5.53 6.14 -0.54
C LYS A 354 4.60 4.92 -0.67
N GLY A 355 4.39 4.40 -1.89
CA GLY A 355 3.52 3.24 -2.16
C GLY A 355 4.18 1.86 -1.99
N VAL A 356 5.51 1.76 -1.96
CA VAL A 356 6.22 0.47 -1.93
C VAL A 356 6.16 -0.15 -0.53
N SER A 357 5.41 -1.23 -0.33
CA SER A 357 5.30 -1.96 0.94
C SER A 357 6.34 -3.07 1.10
N GLY A 358 6.92 -3.55 -0.01
CA GLY A 358 7.92 -4.59 0.03
C GLY A 358 8.71 -4.76 -1.25
N ILE A 359 9.75 -5.56 -1.15
CA ILE A 359 10.60 -6.02 -2.25
C ILE A 359 10.72 -7.52 -2.08
N VAL A 360 10.24 -8.28 -3.07
CA VAL A 360 10.36 -9.75 -3.10
C VAL A 360 11.31 -10.12 -4.20
N VAL A 361 12.35 -10.89 -3.86
CA VAL A 361 13.39 -11.33 -4.81
C VAL A 361 13.31 -12.83 -4.99
N TYR A 362 13.21 -13.26 -6.23
CA TYR A 362 13.16 -14.66 -6.60
C TYR A 362 14.48 -15.14 -7.24
N GLU A 363 14.72 -16.43 -7.12
CA GLU A 363 15.83 -17.13 -7.76
C GLU A 363 15.38 -17.74 -9.09
N ALA A 364 16.31 -17.91 -10.03
CA ALA A 364 16.08 -18.66 -11.25
C ALA A 364 15.66 -20.11 -10.93
N GLY A 365 14.66 -20.61 -11.65
CA GLY A 365 14.13 -21.95 -11.44
C GLY A 365 13.19 -22.07 -10.23
N ASN A 366 12.78 -20.96 -9.59
CA ASN A 366 11.76 -21.02 -8.57
C ASN A 366 10.42 -21.46 -9.19
N PRO A 367 9.81 -22.57 -8.70
CA PRO A 367 8.58 -23.12 -9.28
C PRO A 367 7.41 -22.13 -9.30
N ASP A 368 7.39 -21.18 -8.37
CA ASP A 368 6.32 -20.18 -8.29
C ASP A 368 6.45 -19.10 -9.37
N GLN A 369 7.66 -18.92 -9.93
CA GLN A 369 8.00 -17.90 -10.93
C GLN A 369 8.40 -18.48 -12.30
N GLU A 370 8.52 -19.79 -12.41
CA GLU A 370 8.85 -20.41 -13.70
C GLU A 370 7.82 -19.98 -14.76
N GLN A 371 8.31 -19.50 -15.93
CA GLN A 371 7.44 -19.14 -17.05
C GLN A 371 6.66 -20.38 -17.50
N ARG A 372 5.48 -20.57 -16.93
CA ARG A 372 4.61 -21.68 -17.24
C ARG A 372 4.02 -21.46 -18.63
N ARG A 373 4.09 -22.49 -19.47
CA ARG A 373 3.45 -22.46 -20.78
C ARG A 373 1.96 -22.15 -20.62
N VAL A 374 1.49 -21.16 -21.39
CA VAL A 374 0.06 -20.83 -21.46
C VAL A 374 -0.65 -21.84 -22.36
N TYR A 375 -1.71 -22.44 -21.84
CA TYR A 375 -2.55 -23.39 -22.56
C TYR A 375 -3.93 -22.76 -22.87
N PRO A 376 -4.67 -23.31 -23.86
CA PRO A 376 -6.05 -22.87 -24.11
C PRO A 376 -6.94 -23.02 -22.86
N CYS A 377 -7.92 -22.14 -22.75
CA CYS A 377 -8.91 -22.20 -21.67
C CYS A 377 -9.71 -23.51 -21.73
N ILE A 378 -9.69 -24.30 -20.65
CA ILE A 378 -10.46 -25.54 -20.54
C ILE A 378 -11.87 -25.35 -19.95
N LYS A 379 -12.31 -24.09 -19.76
CA LYS A 379 -13.65 -23.70 -19.25
C LYS A 379 -13.98 -24.31 -17.86
N CYS A 380 -12.99 -24.44 -16.98
CA CYS A 380 -13.14 -25.04 -15.64
C CYS A 380 -13.82 -24.15 -14.60
N SER A 381 -14.07 -22.88 -14.91
CA SER A 381 -14.71 -21.85 -14.06
C SER A 381 -13.97 -21.46 -12.76
N ARG A 382 -12.82 -22.05 -12.43
CA ARG A 382 -12.07 -21.71 -11.19
C ARG A 382 -11.79 -20.21 -11.03
N CYS A 383 -11.50 -19.50 -12.13
CA CYS A 383 -11.25 -18.05 -12.10
C CYS A 383 -12.52 -17.25 -11.77
N VAL A 384 -13.71 -17.75 -12.11
CA VAL A 384 -15.00 -17.14 -11.76
C VAL A 384 -15.27 -17.36 -10.28
N ASP A 385 -15.10 -18.60 -9.78
CA ASP A 385 -15.31 -18.96 -8.38
C ASP A 385 -14.36 -18.20 -7.44
N ALA A 386 -13.09 -17.95 -7.89
CA ALA A 386 -12.10 -17.22 -7.11
C ALA A 386 -12.27 -15.69 -7.16
N CYS A 387 -13.11 -15.15 -8.05
CA CYS A 387 -13.24 -13.70 -8.20
C CYS A 387 -14.06 -13.09 -7.04
N PRO A 388 -13.44 -12.24 -6.16
CA PRO A 388 -14.16 -11.62 -5.05
C PRO A 388 -15.17 -10.56 -5.52
N MET A 389 -15.02 -10.07 -6.77
CA MET A 389 -15.95 -9.13 -7.39
C MET A 389 -17.03 -9.82 -8.25
N GLN A 390 -17.09 -11.14 -8.25
CA GLN A 390 -18.06 -11.93 -9.01
C GLN A 390 -18.08 -11.63 -10.51
N LEU A 391 -16.93 -11.21 -11.05
CA LEU A 391 -16.75 -10.99 -12.49
C LEU A 391 -16.59 -12.32 -13.23
N ASN A 392 -16.55 -12.24 -14.56
CA ASN A 392 -16.22 -13.38 -15.42
C ASN A 392 -14.80 -13.23 -16.02
N PRO A 393 -13.73 -13.59 -15.29
CA PRO A 393 -12.37 -13.43 -15.78
C PRO A 393 -12.06 -14.27 -17.04
N SER A 394 -12.77 -15.38 -17.25
CA SER A 394 -12.56 -16.20 -18.45
C SER A 394 -13.03 -15.49 -19.70
N MET A 395 -14.17 -14.79 -19.66
CA MET A 395 -14.65 -13.99 -20.77
C MET A 395 -13.80 -12.74 -20.97
N LEU A 396 -13.43 -12.04 -19.90
CA LEU A 396 -12.49 -10.93 -19.97
C LEU A 396 -11.17 -11.36 -20.66
N GLY A 397 -10.64 -12.54 -20.32
CA GLY A 397 -9.44 -13.08 -20.96
C GLY A 397 -9.62 -13.39 -22.44
N GLN A 398 -10.77 -13.93 -22.85
CA GLN A 398 -11.06 -14.19 -24.27
C GLN A 398 -11.20 -12.90 -25.08
N LEU A 399 -11.94 -11.91 -24.58
CA LEU A 399 -12.09 -10.61 -25.22
C LEU A 399 -10.74 -9.86 -25.32
N ALA A 400 -9.89 -9.97 -24.31
CA ALA A 400 -8.55 -9.41 -24.36
C ALA A 400 -7.70 -10.02 -25.48
N GLN A 401 -7.77 -11.35 -25.69
CA GLN A 401 -7.06 -12.04 -26.78
C GLN A 401 -7.53 -11.60 -28.16
N THR A 402 -8.82 -11.25 -28.32
CA THR A 402 -9.40 -10.72 -29.56
C THR A 402 -9.32 -9.18 -29.63
N ARG A 403 -8.72 -8.52 -28.62
CA ARG A 403 -8.57 -7.06 -28.52
C ARG A 403 -9.91 -6.30 -28.46
N GLU A 404 -10.95 -6.94 -27.97
CA GLU A 404 -12.29 -6.34 -27.82
C GLU A 404 -12.39 -5.59 -26.47
N TYR A 405 -11.45 -4.68 -26.20
CA TYR A 405 -11.28 -4.01 -24.90
C TYR A 405 -12.49 -3.18 -24.49
N GLY A 406 -13.16 -2.52 -25.43
CA GLY A 406 -14.40 -1.77 -25.17
C GLY A 406 -15.51 -2.65 -24.61
N ARG A 407 -15.72 -3.84 -25.18
CA ARG A 407 -16.70 -4.82 -24.68
C ARG A 407 -16.36 -5.37 -23.29
N MET A 408 -15.08 -5.43 -22.94
CA MET A 408 -14.70 -5.80 -21.56
C MET A 408 -15.24 -4.80 -20.55
N GLU A 409 -15.30 -3.49 -20.92
CA GLU A 409 -15.85 -2.45 -20.06
C GLU A 409 -17.39 -2.45 -20.06
N THR A 410 -18.03 -2.44 -21.24
CA THR A 410 -19.48 -2.29 -21.38
C THR A 410 -20.27 -3.53 -20.98
N ASP A 411 -19.80 -4.73 -21.40
CA ASP A 411 -20.57 -5.96 -21.24
C ASP A 411 -20.14 -6.80 -20.02
N PHE A 412 -18.89 -6.61 -19.55
CA PHE A 412 -18.28 -7.47 -18.51
C PHE A 412 -17.70 -6.70 -17.33
N HIS A 413 -18.05 -5.44 -17.13
CA HIS A 413 -17.75 -4.64 -15.94
C HIS A 413 -16.24 -4.60 -15.60
N LEU A 414 -15.35 -4.48 -16.61
CA LEU A 414 -13.90 -4.49 -16.45
C LEU A 414 -13.43 -3.55 -15.32
N ASN A 415 -14.06 -2.38 -15.19
CA ASN A 415 -13.67 -1.34 -14.23
C ASN A 415 -13.95 -1.72 -12.77
N GLN A 416 -14.75 -2.76 -12.50
CA GLN A 416 -14.96 -3.29 -11.15
C GLN A 416 -13.81 -4.21 -10.70
N CYS A 417 -12.97 -4.69 -11.62
CA CYS A 417 -11.79 -5.48 -11.28
C CYS A 417 -10.75 -4.60 -10.60
N PHE A 418 -10.29 -4.93 -9.40
CA PHE A 418 -9.17 -4.27 -8.73
C PHE A 418 -7.83 -5.05 -8.83
N GLU A 419 -7.75 -5.97 -9.80
CA GLU A 419 -6.49 -6.62 -10.23
C GLU A 419 -5.80 -7.46 -9.15
N CYS A 420 -6.58 -8.07 -8.26
CA CYS A 420 -6.06 -8.85 -7.13
C CYS A 420 -5.26 -10.12 -7.52
N GLY A 421 -5.33 -10.57 -8.75
CA GLY A 421 -4.58 -11.76 -9.19
C GLY A 421 -5.21 -13.11 -8.89
N CYS A 422 -6.28 -13.19 -8.08
CA CYS A 422 -6.91 -14.48 -7.72
C CYS A 422 -7.24 -15.37 -8.93
N CYS A 423 -7.79 -14.79 -9.98
CA CYS A 423 -8.17 -15.52 -11.20
C CYS A 423 -6.96 -16.09 -11.97
N ALA A 424 -5.84 -15.37 -12.01
CA ALA A 424 -4.61 -15.85 -12.64
C ALA A 424 -3.95 -16.95 -11.80
N TYR A 425 -3.94 -16.79 -10.47
CA TYR A 425 -3.37 -17.76 -9.53
C TYR A 425 -4.02 -19.14 -9.63
N VAL A 426 -5.36 -19.21 -9.73
CA VAL A 426 -6.08 -20.49 -9.78
C VAL A 426 -6.19 -21.09 -11.19
N CYS A 427 -5.67 -20.43 -12.22
CA CYS A 427 -5.82 -20.86 -13.61
C CYS A 427 -4.93 -22.05 -13.93
N PRO A 428 -5.48 -23.27 -14.19
CA PRO A 428 -4.66 -24.44 -14.52
C PRO A 428 -4.03 -24.36 -15.92
N SER A 429 -4.50 -23.45 -16.76
CA SER A 429 -3.95 -23.18 -18.09
C SER A 429 -2.93 -22.03 -18.10
N ASN A 430 -2.54 -21.52 -16.93
CA ASN A 430 -1.58 -20.42 -16.75
C ASN A 430 -1.88 -19.18 -17.59
N ILE A 431 -3.16 -18.86 -17.82
CA ILE A 431 -3.56 -17.69 -18.60
C ILE A 431 -3.30 -16.44 -17.74
N PRO A 432 -2.56 -15.44 -18.24
CA PRO A 432 -2.19 -14.24 -17.48
C PRO A 432 -3.35 -13.24 -17.40
N LEU A 433 -4.46 -13.67 -16.78
CA LEU A 433 -5.73 -12.94 -16.76
C LEU A 433 -5.58 -11.52 -16.16
N THR A 434 -4.75 -11.37 -15.13
CA THR A 434 -4.50 -10.06 -14.50
C THR A 434 -3.79 -9.10 -15.45
N GLN A 435 -2.79 -9.57 -16.21
CA GLN A 435 -2.10 -8.78 -17.23
C GLN A 435 -3.05 -8.36 -18.35
N TYR A 436 -3.91 -9.25 -18.80
CA TYR A 436 -4.93 -8.93 -19.81
C TYR A 436 -5.87 -7.81 -19.34
N VAL A 437 -6.31 -7.86 -18.08
CA VAL A 437 -7.12 -6.80 -17.47
C VAL A 437 -6.34 -5.48 -17.40
N ARG A 438 -5.09 -5.49 -16.95
CA ARG A 438 -4.23 -4.29 -16.86
C ARG A 438 -4.04 -3.64 -18.22
N ILE A 439 -3.74 -4.43 -19.25
CA ILE A 439 -3.58 -3.95 -20.63
C ILE A 439 -4.89 -3.33 -21.14
N ALA A 440 -6.02 -4.02 -20.97
CA ALA A 440 -7.32 -3.53 -21.42
C ALA A 440 -7.69 -2.19 -20.76
N LYS A 441 -7.49 -2.05 -19.45
CA LYS A 441 -7.74 -0.80 -18.73
C LYS A 441 -6.84 0.34 -19.19
N ALA A 442 -5.56 0.06 -19.45
CA ALA A 442 -4.64 1.07 -19.97
C ALA A 442 -5.10 1.56 -21.35
N ILE A 443 -5.41 0.65 -22.26
CA ILE A 443 -5.88 1.00 -23.61
C ILE A 443 -7.20 1.79 -23.56
N ASN A 444 -8.19 1.33 -22.77
CA ASN A 444 -9.49 2.02 -22.66
C ASN A 444 -9.35 3.42 -22.07
N ARG A 445 -8.41 3.63 -21.13
CA ARG A 445 -8.13 4.97 -20.59
C ARG A 445 -7.53 5.91 -21.62
N ASP A 446 -6.62 5.40 -22.46
CA ASP A 446 -5.87 6.18 -23.44
C ASP A 446 -6.66 6.35 -24.77
N THR A 447 -7.75 5.59 -24.95
CA THR A 447 -8.65 5.73 -26.10
C THR A 447 -9.63 6.87 -25.85
N PRO A 448 -9.69 7.90 -26.71
CA PRO A 448 -10.70 8.93 -26.60
C PRO A 448 -12.10 8.29 -26.57
N LYS A 449 -12.93 8.65 -25.61
CA LYS A 449 -14.34 8.28 -25.64
C LYS A 449 -14.98 9.15 -26.72
N ASP A 450 -15.52 8.53 -27.76
CA ASP A 450 -16.39 9.24 -28.71
C ASP A 450 -17.56 9.78 -27.87
N ASP A 451 -17.58 11.10 -27.66
CA ASP A 451 -18.73 11.80 -27.11
C ASP A 451 -19.85 11.71 -28.18
N GLY A 452 -20.67 10.65 -28.07
CA GLY A 452 -21.86 10.44 -28.88
C GLY A 452 -23.02 11.34 -28.47
#